data_94df63286f0be48f285d3bc0ab0a003a
#
_entry.id   94df63286f0be48f285d3bc0ab0a003a
#
_cell.length_a   1.000
_cell.length_b   1.000
_cell.length_c   1.000
_cell.angle_alpha   90.00
_cell.angle_beta   90.00
_cell.angle_gamma   90.00
#
_symmetry.space_group_name_H-M   'P 1'
#
loop_
_entity.id
_entity.type
_entity.pdbx_description
1 polymer ?
#
loop_
_entity_poly.entity_id
_entity_poly.type
_entity_poly.pdbx_seq_one_letter_code
_entity_poly.pdbx_strand_id
1 'polypeptide(L)'
;MQFKISSEYKPSGDQPEAIEGICSAIRQGSDAVTLLGVTGSGKTFTMANVIEKLQRPALILSHNKTLASQLYVEFKSFFPNNAVEYYVSYYDYYQPEAYIPTTDTYIEKDLSINEQIDKLRLSAASALMSGRRDVIVVSSVSCLYGIGNPQDFHSQTVQVHVGQQISETRLLYHLVDALFSRTETDFKRGTFRVRGDTVDVSLGGSDEAVRIEFFGDEIDALSLIDPV
;
A
#
# COMPACT_ATOMS: atom_id res chain seq x y z
N MET A 1 4.51 -5.23 -14.79
CA MET A 1 4.91 -3.87 -15.22
C MET A 1 6.38 -3.64 -14.89
N GLN A 2 7.03 -2.67 -15.52
CA GLN A 2 8.43 -2.31 -15.25
C GLN A 2 8.48 -0.92 -14.61
N PHE A 3 9.46 -0.68 -13.76
CA PHE A 3 9.73 0.67 -13.27
C PHE A 3 10.16 1.58 -14.39
N LYS A 4 9.56 2.75 -14.47
CA LYS A 4 9.91 3.79 -15.43
C LYS A 4 9.84 5.16 -14.77
N ILE A 5 10.99 5.83 -14.70
CA ILE A 5 11.07 7.19 -14.16
C ILE A 5 10.40 8.17 -15.10
N SER A 6 9.59 9.05 -14.53
CA SER A 6 9.06 10.26 -15.16
C SER A 6 9.71 11.47 -14.47
N SER A 7 10.67 12.11 -15.14
CA SER A 7 11.38 13.28 -14.60
C SER A 7 11.91 14.15 -15.73
N GLU A 8 11.86 15.46 -15.54
CA GLU A 8 12.52 16.43 -16.41
C GLU A 8 14.04 16.45 -16.21
N TYR A 9 14.50 15.94 -15.06
CA TYR A 9 15.92 15.89 -14.70
C TYR A 9 16.58 14.62 -15.22
N LYS A 10 17.89 14.77 -15.53
CA LYS A 10 18.77 13.64 -15.85
C LYS A 10 19.89 13.57 -14.81
N PRO A 11 20.40 12.36 -14.51
CA PRO A 11 21.56 12.22 -13.63
C PRO A 11 22.73 13.10 -14.10
N SER A 12 23.31 13.86 -13.18
CA SER A 12 24.40 14.81 -13.47
C SER A 12 25.49 14.76 -12.39
N GLY A 13 26.65 15.36 -12.68
CA GLY A 13 27.81 15.31 -11.78
C GLY A 13 28.25 13.86 -11.51
N ASP A 14 28.41 13.51 -10.24
CA ASP A 14 28.84 12.16 -9.81
C ASP A 14 27.70 11.13 -9.75
N GLN A 15 26.44 11.55 -10.00
CA GLN A 15 25.29 10.64 -9.93
C GLN A 15 25.37 9.47 -10.92
N PRO A 16 25.75 9.65 -12.21
CA PRO A 16 25.87 8.53 -13.15
C PRO A 16 26.86 7.46 -12.64
N GLU A 17 28.00 7.85 -12.13
CA GLU A 17 29.02 6.93 -11.61
C GLU A 17 28.49 6.22 -10.35
N ALA A 18 27.87 6.94 -9.44
CA ALA A 18 27.26 6.37 -8.23
C ALA A 18 26.16 5.35 -8.57
N ILE A 19 25.28 5.64 -9.55
CA ILE A 19 24.24 4.73 -10.01
C ILE A 19 24.83 3.42 -10.56
N GLU A 20 25.84 3.51 -11.44
CA GLU A 20 26.49 2.33 -12.02
C GLU A 20 27.24 1.53 -10.94
N GLY A 21 27.96 2.21 -10.04
CA GLY A 21 28.68 1.57 -8.94
C GLY A 21 27.74 0.78 -8.03
N ILE A 22 26.61 1.37 -7.61
CA ILE A 22 25.61 0.70 -6.77
C ILE A 22 24.98 -0.48 -7.51
N CYS A 23 24.55 -0.29 -8.76
CA CYS A 23 23.96 -1.36 -9.56
C CYS A 23 24.91 -2.52 -9.77
N SER A 24 26.19 -2.23 -10.04
CA SER A 24 27.22 -3.25 -10.22
C SER A 24 27.47 -4.03 -8.95
N ALA A 25 27.64 -3.35 -7.81
CA ALA A 25 27.84 -3.98 -6.51
C ALA A 25 26.68 -4.95 -6.16
N ILE A 26 25.43 -4.50 -6.34
CA ILE A 26 24.24 -5.32 -6.07
C ILE A 26 24.17 -6.54 -7.01
N ARG A 27 24.52 -6.38 -8.31
CA ARG A 27 24.55 -7.50 -9.27
C ARG A 27 25.64 -8.52 -8.95
N GLN A 28 26.74 -8.06 -8.35
CA GLN A 28 27.85 -8.93 -7.89
C GLN A 28 27.56 -9.61 -6.55
N GLY A 29 26.39 -9.36 -5.94
CA GLY A 29 25.96 -10.00 -4.70
C GLY A 29 26.44 -9.30 -3.42
N SER A 30 26.82 -8.00 -3.49
CA SER A 30 27.12 -7.25 -2.28
C SER A 30 25.90 -7.11 -1.38
N ASP A 31 26.03 -7.43 -0.10
CA ASP A 31 24.95 -7.36 0.89
C ASP A 31 24.60 -5.92 1.28
N ALA A 32 25.58 -5.02 1.18
CA ALA A 32 25.40 -3.62 1.54
C ALA A 32 26.25 -2.69 0.66
N VAL A 33 25.65 -1.52 0.35
CA VAL A 33 26.33 -0.41 -0.35
C VAL A 33 25.97 0.88 0.34
N THR A 34 26.93 1.77 0.57
CA THR A 34 26.69 3.08 1.18
C THR A 34 26.83 4.18 0.14
N LEU A 35 25.76 4.97 -0.05
CA LEU A 35 25.78 6.20 -0.84
C LEU A 35 26.04 7.39 0.08
N LEU A 36 27.22 7.98 -0.01
CA LEU A 36 27.60 9.18 0.74
C LEU A 36 27.37 10.42 -0.11
N GLY A 37 26.72 11.42 0.45
CA GLY A 37 26.47 12.69 -0.23
C GLY A 37 25.89 13.73 0.70
N VAL A 38 26.19 15.01 0.45
CA VAL A 38 25.65 16.14 1.21
C VAL A 38 24.13 16.28 1.02
N THR A 39 23.48 17.04 1.89
CA THR A 39 22.06 17.38 1.73
C THR A 39 21.86 18.13 0.41
N GLY A 40 20.81 17.80 -0.33
CA GLY A 40 20.54 18.42 -1.63
C GLY A 40 21.34 17.87 -2.81
N SER A 41 22.23 16.87 -2.63
CA SER A 41 22.98 16.25 -3.75
C SER A 41 22.14 15.33 -4.65
N GLY A 42 20.83 15.22 -4.42
CA GLY A 42 19.94 14.39 -5.23
C GLY A 42 20.03 12.88 -4.94
N LYS A 43 20.37 12.49 -3.69
CA LYS A 43 20.46 11.07 -3.30
C LYS A 43 19.15 10.28 -3.60
N THR A 44 18.00 10.89 -3.34
CA THR A 44 16.69 10.25 -3.65
C THR A 44 16.55 9.98 -5.14
N PHE A 45 16.91 10.94 -5.99
CA PHE A 45 16.90 10.78 -7.44
C PHE A 45 17.91 9.72 -7.92
N THR A 46 19.11 9.69 -7.31
CA THR A 46 20.10 8.63 -7.56
C THR A 46 19.51 7.25 -7.25
N MET A 47 18.87 7.09 -6.09
CA MET A 47 18.23 5.82 -5.72
C MET A 47 17.04 5.45 -6.62
N ALA A 48 16.26 6.43 -7.07
CA ALA A 48 15.20 6.18 -8.06
C ALA A 48 15.78 5.59 -9.35
N ASN A 49 16.87 6.14 -9.87
CA ASN A 49 17.58 5.60 -11.03
C ASN A 49 18.13 4.19 -10.80
N VAL A 50 18.64 3.89 -9.60
CA VAL A 50 19.07 2.53 -9.22
C VAL A 50 17.90 1.56 -9.26
N ILE A 51 16.73 1.92 -8.70
CA ILE A 51 15.51 1.10 -8.71
C ILE A 51 15.07 0.83 -10.16
N GLU A 52 15.02 1.86 -11.00
CA GLU A 52 14.70 1.70 -12.42
C GLU A 52 15.66 0.74 -13.12
N LYS A 53 16.98 0.87 -12.91
CA LYS A 53 17.99 -0.01 -13.55
C LYS A 53 17.95 -1.46 -13.05
N LEU A 54 17.62 -1.69 -11.79
CA LEU A 54 17.59 -3.02 -11.20
C LEU A 54 16.28 -3.74 -11.44
N GLN A 55 15.17 -3.03 -11.64
CA GLN A 55 13.84 -3.61 -11.87
C GLN A 55 13.41 -4.61 -10.77
N ARG A 56 13.69 -4.29 -9.50
CA ARG A 56 13.35 -5.11 -8.33
C ARG A 56 12.42 -4.35 -7.40
N PRO A 57 11.47 -5.02 -6.74
CA PRO A 57 10.71 -4.40 -5.65
C PRO A 57 11.66 -3.78 -4.62
N ALA A 58 11.29 -2.63 -4.07
CA ALA A 58 12.14 -1.89 -3.15
C ALA A 58 11.39 -1.56 -1.86
N LEU A 59 12.08 -1.72 -0.72
CA LEU A 59 11.62 -1.23 0.58
C LEU A 59 12.52 -0.07 1.00
N ILE A 60 11.92 1.08 1.26
CA ILE A 60 12.59 2.30 1.70
C ILE A 60 12.22 2.54 3.16
N LEU A 61 13.20 2.41 4.05
CA LEU A 61 13.02 2.62 5.48
C LEU A 61 13.55 3.97 5.90
N SER A 62 12.73 4.74 6.59
CA SER A 62 13.11 5.99 7.22
C SER A 62 12.99 5.90 8.75
N HIS A 63 13.72 6.76 9.46
CA HIS A 63 13.72 6.76 10.92
C HIS A 63 12.45 7.37 11.55
N ASN A 64 11.65 8.12 10.79
CA ASN A 64 10.38 8.67 11.26
C ASN A 64 9.34 8.82 10.14
N LYS A 65 8.08 9.09 10.51
CA LYS A 65 6.94 9.25 9.60
C LYS A 65 7.08 10.48 8.68
N THR A 66 7.62 11.59 9.18
CA THR A 66 7.76 12.83 8.42
C THR A 66 8.70 12.63 7.23
N LEU A 67 9.86 12.01 7.46
CA LEU A 67 10.77 11.67 6.38
C LEU A 67 10.19 10.60 5.45
N ALA A 68 9.47 9.61 5.99
CA ALA A 68 8.76 8.62 5.16
C ALA A 68 7.76 9.30 4.22
N SER A 69 6.97 10.26 4.73
CA SER A 69 6.01 11.02 3.92
C SER A 69 6.70 11.82 2.80
N GLN A 70 7.79 12.50 3.11
CA GLN A 70 8.58 13.23 2.12
C GLN A 70 9.10 12.28 1.02
N LEU A 71 9.74 11.18 1.41
CA LEU A 71 10.26 10.19 0.47
C LEU A 71 9.13 9.56 -0.37
N TYR A 72 7.98 9.29 0.23
CA TYR A 72 6.82 8.77 -0.50
C TYR A 72 6.39 9.72 -1.62
N VAL A 73 6.26 11.02 -1.32
CA VAL A 73 5.88 12.04 -2.31
C VAL A 73 6.93 12.13 -3.43
N GLU A 74 8.23 12.13 -3.08
CA GLU A 74 9.33 12.18 -4.06
C GLU A 74 9.30 10.93 -4.97
N PHE A 75 9.24 9.71 -4.41
CA PHE A 75 9.19 8.49 -5.22
C PHE A 75 7.91 8.38 -6.03
N LYS A 76 6.75 8.81 -5.51
CA LYS A 76 5.49 8.84 -6.26
C LYS A 76 5.57 9.78 -7.46
N SER A 77 6.26 10.92 -7.34
CA SER A 77 6.49 11.82 -8.46
C SER A 77 7.42 11.24 -9.52
N PHE A 78 8.46 10.47 -9.12
CA PHE A 78 9.35 9.79 -10.05
C PHE A 78 8.69 8.58 -10.75
N PHE A 79 7.79 7.90 -10.08
CA PHE A 79 7.14 6.67 -10.55
C PHE A 79 5.60 6.79 -10.53
N PRO A 80 5.01 7.72 -11.29
CA PRO A 80 3.56 7.98 -11.24
C PRO A 80 2.70 6.79 -11.69
N ASN A 81 3.25 5.91 -12.54
CA ASN A 81 2.55 4.76 -13.12
C ASN A 81 2.88 3.43 -12.43
N ASN A 82 3.74 3.44 -11.40
CA ASN A 82 4.11 2.26 -10.64
C ASN A 82 3.47 2.28 -9.25
N ALA A 83 3.45 1.15 -8.57
CA ALA A 83 2.93 1.06 -7.20
C ALA A 83 3.96 1.64 -6.23
N VAL A 84 3.77 2.88 -5.83
CA VAL A 84 4.50 3.50 -4.73
C VAL A 84 3.55 3.60 -3.55
N GLU A 85 3.86 2.86 -2.49
CA GLU A 85 2.98 2.65 -1.35
C GLU A 85 3.58 3.25 -0.08
N TYR A 86 2.70 3.78 0.79
CA TYR A 86 3.09 4.36 2.06
C TYR A 86 2.68 3.45 3.21
N TYR A 87 3.64 3.02 4.01
CA TYR A 87 3.41 2.06 5.08
C TYR A 87 4.01 2.54 6.40
N VAL A 88 3.17 3.10 7.28
CA VAL A 88 3.58 3.66 8.57
C VAL A 88 2.77 3.07 9.71
N SER A 89 3.22 3.27 10.95
CA SER A 89 2.51 2.80 12.14
C SER A 89 1.18 3.53 12.32
N TYR A 90 0.19 2.86 12.92
CA TYR A 90 -1.15 3.37 13.13
C TYR A 90 -1.22 4.64 13.98
N TYR A 91 -0.28 4.81 14.92
CA TYR A 91 -0.34 5.89 15.90
C TYR A 91 0.26 7.17 15.33
N ASP A 92 -0.58 8.17 15.05
CA ASP A 92 -0.16 9.54 14.75
C ASP A 92 -0.08 10.40 16.00
N TYR A 93 -0.91 10.12 16.97
CA TYR A 93 -0.99 10.86 18.20
C TYR A 93 -1.19 9.90 19.38
N TYR A 94 -0.30 9.97 20.35
CA TYR A 94 -0.44 9.31 21.64
C TYR A 94 -0.82 10.39 22.65
N GLN A 95 -2.09 10.44 23.06
CA GLN A 95 -2.50 11.22 24.20
C GLN A 95 -2.34 10.32 25.44
N PRO A 96 -1.34 10.58 26.30
CA PRO A 96 -1.22 9.83 27.54
C PRO A 96 -2.43 10.14 28.44
N GLU A 97 -2.81 9.17 29.25
CA GLU A 97 -3.73 9.43 30.34
C GLU A 97 -3.20 10.57 31.21
N ALA A 98 -4.02 11.56 31.46
CA ALA A 98 -3.68 12.67 32.31
C ALA A 98 -4.85 13.03 33.21
N TYR A 99 -4.58 13.24 34.51
CA TYR A 99 -5.53 13.77 35.43
C TYR A 99 -5.15 15.23 35.79
N ILE A 100 -6.07 16.15 35.58
CA ILE A 100 -5.88 17.57 35.92
C ILE A 100 -6.60 17.86 37.24
N PRO A 101 -5.88 17.90 38.38
CA PRO A 101 -6.51 18.04 39.69
C PRO A 101 -7.27 19.36 39.90
N THR A 102 -6.87 20.40 39.18
CA THR A 102 -7.49 21.74 39.30
C THR A 102 -8.89 21.82 38.73
N THR A 103 -9.23 20.95 37.78
CA THR A 103 -10.54 20.91 37.11
C THR A 103 -11.27 19.59 37.31
N ASP A 104 -10.69 18.70 38.14
CA ASP A 104 -11.18 17.31 38.32
C ASP A 104 -11.49 16.60 36.99
N THR A 105 -10.62 16.83 36.01
CA THR A 105 -10.81 16.28 34.66
C THR A 105 -9.85 15.12 34.42
N TYR A 106 -10.40 13.95 34.12
CA TYR A 106 -9.66 12.79 33.65
C TYR A 106 -9.65 12.79 32.14
N ILE A 107 -8.45 12.83 31.52
CA ILE A 107 -8.26 12.70 30.09
C ILE A 107 -7.97 11.24 29.82
N GLU A 108 -8.91 10.54 29.17
CA GLU A 108 -8.73 9.15 28.78
C GLU A 108 -7.70 9.03 27.67
N LYS A 109 -7.02 7.88 27.66
CA LYS A 109 -6.12 7.50 26.58
C LYS A 109 -6.92 7.33 25.28
N ASP A 110 -6.74 8.24 24.34
CA ASP A 110 -7.35 8.12 23.02
C ASP A 110 -6.40 7.38 22.06
N LEU A 111 -6.86 6.23 21.57
CA LEU A 111 -6.23 5.39 20.56
C LEU A 111 -7.07 5.45 19.29
N SER A 112 -7.21 6.63 18.70
CA SER A 112 -7.90 6.74 17.42
C SER A 112 -7.08 6.05 16.33
N ILE A 113 -7.64 4.99 15.73
CA ILE A 113 -7.12 4.39 14.51
C ILE A 113 -7.39 5.37 13.39
N ASN A 114 -6.33 5.88 12.78
CA ASN A 114 -6.48 6.75 11.62
C ASN A 114 -6.85 5.90 10.40
N GLU A 115 -8.10 5.99 9.96
CA GLU A 115 -8.65 5.25 8.81
C GLU A 115 -7.85 5.46 7.53
N GLN A 116 -7.23 6.63 7.35
CA GLN A 116 -6.36 6.91 6.21
C GLN A 116 -5.09 6.07 6.24
N ILE A 117 -4.49 5.91 7.42
CA ILE A 117 -3.30 5.06 7.59
C ILE A 117 -3.66 3.60 7.33
N ASP A 118 -4.81 3.15 7.81
CA ASP A 118 -5.29 1.79 7.58
C ASP A 118 -5.48 1.52 6.08
N LYS A 119 -6.14 2.42 5.36
CA LYS A 119 -6.27 2.38 3.91
C LYS A 119 -4.92 2.24 3.20
N LEU A 120 -3.94 3.10 3.54
CA LEU A 120 -2.61 3.08 2.92
C LEU A 120 -1.87 1.77 3.20
N ARG A 121 -2.03 1.20 4.40
CA ARG A 121 -1.42 -0.08 4.77
C ARG A 121 -2.04 -1.24 4.00
N LEU A 122 -3.36 -1.25 3.86
CA LEU A 122 -4.08 -2.26 3.06
C LEU A 122 -3.73 -2.15 1.57
N SER A 123 -3.59 -0.92 1.04
CA SER A 123 -3.10 -0.69 -0.33
C SER A 123 -1.72 -1.30 -0.54
N ALA A 124 -0.77 -1.04 0.37
CA ALA A 124 0.58 -1.59 0.30
C ALA A 124 0.57 -3.14 0.35
N ALA A 125 -0.21 -3.73 1.26
CA ALA A 125 -0.36 -5.16 1.36
C ALA A 125 -0.94 -5.76 0.06
N SER A 126 -2.01 -5.16 -0.47
CA SER A 126 -2.64 -5.57 -1.73
C SER A 126 -1.65 -5.50 -2.91
N ALA A 127 -0.89 -4.40 -3.03
CA ALA A 127 0.12 -4.25 -4.08
C ALA A 127 1.19 -5.34 -4.02
N LEU A 128 1.69 -5.68 -2.83
CA LEU A 128 2.68 -6.73 -2.63
C LEU A 128 2.11 -8.12 -2.97
N MET A 129 0.85 -8.37 -2.63
CA MET A 129 0.20 -9.67 -2.84
C MET A 129 -0.33 -9.87 -4.25
N SER A 130 -0.51 -8.81 -5.03
CA SER A 130 -0.96 -8.88 -6.43
C SER A 130 0.04 -9.56 -7.38
N GLY A 131 1.23 -9.94 -6.90
CA GLY A 131 2.30 -10.52 -7.71
C GLY A 131 3.04 -9.50 -8.59
N ARG A 132 2.71 -8.19 -8.50
CA ARG A 132 3.46 -7.14 -9.20
C ARG A 132 4.89 -7.09 -8.67
N ARG A 133 5.80 -6.77 -9.57
CA ARG A 133 7.22 -6.59 -9.24
C ARG A 133 7.68 -5.13 -9.26
N ASP A 134 6.81 -4.23 -9.68
CA ASP A 134 7.05 -2.78 -9.77
C ASP A 134 6.46 -2.06 -8.55
N VAL A 135 6.82 -2.54 -7.34
CA VAL A 135 6.33 -2.03 -6.06
C VAL A 135 7.47 -1.38 -5.28
N ILE A 136 7.26 -0.15 -4.83
CA ILE A 136 8.11 0.56 -3.87
C ILE A 136 7.28 0.78 -2.61
N VAL A 137 7.71 0.26 -1.48
CA VAL A 137 7.10 0.53 -0.17
C VAL A 137 7.98 1.51 0.58
N VAL A 138 7.43 2.67 0.94
CA VAL A 138 8.10 3.65 1.80
C VAL A 138 7.53 3.53 3.21
N SER A 139 8.39 3.22 4.17
CA SER A 139 8.00 2.88 5.53
C SER A 139 8.82 3.60 6.58
N SER A 140 8.26 3.76 7.76
CA SER A 140 9.02 4.14 8.95
C SER A 140 9.54 2.91 9.69
N VAL A 141 10.67 3.02 10.37
CA VAL A 141 11.29 1.92 11.14
C VAL A 141 10.37 1.32 12.19
N SER A 142 9.41 2.09 12.71
CA SER A 142 8.40 1.61 13.66
C SER A 142 7.50 0.49 13.11
N CYS A 143 7.44 0.32 11.80
CA CYS A 143 6.66 -0.74 11.15
C CYS A 143 7.37 -2.11 11.11
N LEU A 144 8.64 -2.17 11.51
CA LEU A 144 9.37 -3.45 11.64
C LEU A 144 8.87 -4.29 12.81
N TYR A 145 8.20 -3.68 13.77
CA TYR A 145 7.69 -4.36 14.97
C TYR A 145 6.22 -4.73 14.79
N GLY A 146 6.03 -6.01 14.57
CA GLY A 146 4.75 -6.68 14.68
C GLY A 146 3.71 -6.32 13.65
N ILE A 147 3.37 -7.26 12.82
CA ILE A 147 2.03 -7.35 12.27
C ILE A 147 1.91 -8.68 11.55
N GLY A 148 1.00 -9.50 12.05
CA GLY A 148 0.33 -10.55 11.29
C GLY A 148 1.25 -11.56 10.58
N ASN A 149 0.74 -12.73 10.43
CA ASN A 149 1.34 -13.76 9.59
C ASN A 149 0.96 -13.49 8.12
N PRO A 150 1.92 -13.36 7.17
CA PRO A 150 1.61 -13.21 5.75
C PRO A 150 0.72 -14.33 5.19
N GLN A 151 0.78 -15.53 5.76
CA GLN A 151 -0.06 -16.66 5.35
C GLN A 151 -1.53 -16.45 5.68
N ASP A 152 -1.84 -15.84 6.83
CA ASP A 152 -3.23 -15.53 7.21
C ASP A 152 -3.82 -14.45 6.29
N PHE A 153 -3.00 -13.49 5.88
CA PHE A 153 -3.40 -12.46 4.92
C PHE A 153 -3.69 -13.05 3.53
N HIS A 154 -2.86 -14.02 3.08
CA HIS A 154 -3.07 -14.72 1.81
C HIS A 154 -4.36 -15.53 1.79
N SER A 155 -4.72 -16.17 2.90
CA SER A 155 -5.94 -16.97 3.02
C SER A 155 -7.22 -16.10 2.98
N GLN A 156 -7.11 -14.81 3.26
CA GLN A 156 -8.22 -13.85 3.27
C GLN A 156 -8.33 -13.05 1.96
N THR A 157 -7.55 -13.39 0.94
CA THR A 157 -7.62 -12.72 -0.36
C THR A 157 -8.63 -13.41 -1.26
N VAL A 158 -9.64 -12.67 -1.72
CA VAL A 158 -10.61 -13.15 -2.73
C VAL A 158 -10.14 -12.69 -4.10
N GLN A 159 -9.89 -13.66 -5.00
CA GLN A 159 -9.52 -13.37 -6.39
C GLN A 159 -10.70 -13.66 -7.30
N VAL A 160 -11.00 -12.73 -8.18
CA VAL A 160 -12.07 -12.84 -9.16
C VAL A 160 -11.58 -12.41 -10.55
N HIS A 161 -12.09 -13.04 -11.60
CA HIS A 161 -11.84 -12.65 -12.99
C HIS A 161 -13.05 -12.91 -13.87
N VAL A 162 -13.19 -12.16 -14.95
CA VAL A 162 -14.24 -12.36 -15.93
C VAL A 162 -14.12 -13.77 -16.55
N GLY A 163 -15.25 -14.45 -16.71
CA GLY A 163 -15.33 -15.84 -17.17
C GLY A 163 -15.09 -16.89 -16.07
N GLN A 164 -14.95 -16.48 -14.82
CA GLN A 164 -14.79 -17.41 -13.70
C GLN A 164 -16.10 -18.13 -13.40
N GLN A 165 -16.04 -19.47 -13.37
CA GLN A 165 -17.17 -20.31 -12.97
C GLN A 165 -17.25 -20.38 -11.44
N ILE A 166 -18.14 -19.62 -10.87
CA ILE A 166 -18.41 -19.56 -9.44
C ILE A 166 -19.84 -19.07 -9.22
N SER A 167 -20.61 -19.76 -8.38
CA SER A 167 -21.93 -19.25 -8.03
C SER A 167 -21.83 -18.00 -7.14
N GLU A 168 -22.79 -17.08 -7.29
CA GLU A 168 -22.89 -15.88 -6.43
C GLU A 168 -22.79 -16.26 -4.96
N THR A 169 -23.59 -17.23 -4.51
CA THR A 169 -23.60 -17.71 -3.12
C THR A 169 -22.20 -18.11 -2.63
N ARG A 170 -21.41 -18.79 -3.46
CA ARG A 170 -20.06 -19.21 -3.10
C ARG A 170 -19.12 -18.00 -3.01
N LEU A 171 -19.26 -17.02 -3.89
CA LEU A 171 -18.49 -15.77 -3.79
C LEU A 171 -18.83 -15.03 -2.48
N LEU A 172 -20.12 -14.96 -2.10
CA LEU A 172 -20.53 -14.32 -0.85
C LEU A 172 -19.92 -15.01 0.37
N TYR A 173 -19.83 -16.34 0.39
CA TYR A 173 -19.11 -17.06 1.45
C TYR A 173 -17.62 -16.68 1.49
N HIS A 174 -16.95 -16.63 0.34
CA HIS A 174 -15.53 -16.21 0.30
C HIS A 174 -15.33 -14.79 0.81
N LEU A 175 -16.26 -13.87 0.51
CA LEU A 175 -16.21 -12.49 1.03
C LEU A 175 -16.37 -12.46 2.55
N VAL A 176 -17.31 -13.25 3.11
CA VAL A 176 -17.49 -13.34 4.56
C VAL A 176 -16.28 -13.98 5.25
N ASP A 177 -15.70 -15.03 4.67
CA ASP A 177 -14.47 -15.66 5.16
C ASP A 177 -13.29 -14.67 5.12
N ALA A 178 -13.27 -13.77 4.13
CA ALA A 178 -12.30 -12.66 4.03
C ALA A 178 -12.67 -11.44 4.90
N LEU A 179 -13.58 -11.60 5.85
CA LEU A 179 -14.03 -10.61 6.84
C LEU A 179 -14.81 -9.41 6.26
N PHE A 180 -15.35 -9.52 5.05
CA PHE A 180 -16.29 -8.53 4.54
C PHE A 180 -17.67 -8.72 5.19
N SER A 181 -18.33 -7.63 5.50
CA SER A 181 -19.68 -7.66 6.06
C SER A 181 -20.74 -7.27 5.01
N ARG A 182 -21.86 -8.00 4.98
CA ARG A 182 -22.98 -7.63 4.11
C ARG A 182 -23.69 -6.38 4.64
N THR A 183 -24.01 -5.46 3.75
CA THR A 183 -24.80 -4.27 4.06
C THR A 183 -25.85 -4.00 3.01
N GLU A 184 -26.93 -3.31 3.38
CA GLU A 184 -27.97 -2.84 2.44
C GLU A 184 -28.02 -1.31 2.37
N THR A 185 -27.57 -0.64 3.43
CA THR A 185 -27.76 0.81 3.59
C THR A 185 -26.44 1.59 3.67
N ASP A 186 -25.43 1.06 4.35
CA ASP A 186 -24.21 1.78 4.67
C ASP A 186 -23.01 1.10 3.99
N PHE A 187 -22.77 1.50 2.74
CA PHE A 187 -21.73 0.90 1.89
C PHE A 187 -20.37 1.48 2.21
N LYS A 188 -19.78 0.98 3.30
CA LYS A 188 -18.46 1.37 3.81
C LYS A 188 -17.38 0.39 3.38
N ARG A 189 -16.12 0.76 3.59
CA ARG A 189 -14.95 -0.11 3.38
C ARG A 189 -15.11 -1.44 4.12
N GLY A 190 -14.73 -2.53 3.47
CA GLY A 190 -14.87 -3.88 4.03
C GLY A 190 -16.31 -4.37 4.05
N THR A 191 -17.21 -3.76 3.30
CA THR A 191 -18.59 -4.25 3.13
C THR A 191 -18.88 -4.62 1.69
N PHE A 192 -19.90 -5.47 1.50
CA PHE A 192 -20.46 -5.77 0.20
C PHE A 192 -21.98 -5.68 0.22
N ARG A 193 -22.57 -5.40 -0.93
CA ARG A 193 -24.03 -5.40 -1.12
C ARG A 193 -24.41 -6.23 -2.35
N VAL A 194 -25.60 -6.81 -2.32
CA VAL A 194 -26.11 -7.67 -3.40
C VAL A 194 -27.40 -7.07 -3.94
N ARG A 195 -27.49 -6.94 -5.26
CA ARG A 195 -28.70 -6.46 -5.95
C ARG A 195 -28.95 -7.29 -7.22
N GLY A 196 -29.87 -8.26 -7.14
CA GLY A 196 -30.08 -9.21 -8.22
C GLY A 196 -28.82 -10.01 -8.50
N ASP A 197 -28.38 -10.07 -9.75
CA ASP A 197 -27.18 -10.78 -10.19
C ASP A 197 -25.90 -9.94 -10.08
N THR A 198 -25.91 -8.92 -9.22
CA THR A 198 -24.79 -7.98 -9.06
C THR A 198 -24.34 -7.91 -7.61
N VAL A 199 -23.03 -8.05 -7.40
CA VAL A 199 -22.36 -7.90 -6.10
C VAL A 199 -21.41 -6.71 -6.16
N ASP A 200 -21.67 -5.68 -5.36
CA ASP A 200 -20.75 -4.54 -5.18
C ASP A 200 -19.90 -4.78 -3.92
N VAL A 201 -18.58 -4.66 -4.04
CA VAL A 201 -17.63 -4.87 -2.94
C VAL A 201 -16.81 -3.61 -2.73
N SER A 202 -16.92 -3.00 -1.55
CA SER A 202 -16.13 -1.83 -1.16
C SER A 202 -14.75 -2.25 -0.68
N LEU A 203 -13.70 -1.82 -1.39
CA LEU A 203 -12.33 -2.24 -1.14
C LEU A 203 -11.75 -1.57 0.12
N GLY A 204 -11.03 -2.33 0.93
CA GLY A 204 -10.38 -1.80 2.14
C GLY A 204 -9.24 -0.82 1.85
N GLY A 205 -8.50 -1.01 0.76
CA GLY A 205 -7.32 -0.23 0.38
C GLY A 205 -7.57 0.90 -0.63
N SER A 206 -8.82 1.11 -1.07
CA SER A 206 -9.19 2.10 -2.08
C SER A 206 -10.47 2.83 -1.68
N ASP A 207 -10.76 3.98 -2.31
CA ASP A 207 -12.06 4.65 -2.22
C ASP A 207 -13.03 4.14 -3.29
N GLU A 208 -12.57 3.25 -4.16
CA GLU A 208 -13.37 2.63 -5.20
C GLU A 208 -14.00 1.33 -4.68
N ALA A 209 -15.07 0.91 -5.33
CA ALA A 209 -15.67 -0.40 -5.15
C ALA A 209 -15.60 -1.20 -6.45
N VAL A 210 -15.61 -2.51 -6.32
CA VAL A 210 -15.69 -3.42 -7.46
C VAL A 210 -17.12 -3.89 -7.60
N ARG A 211 -17.67 -3.72 -8.78
CA ARG A 211 -18.93 -4.34 -9.20
C ARG A 211 -18.64 -5.63 -9.93
N ILE A 212 -19.28 -6.70 -9.48
CA ILE A 212 -19.18 -8.05 -10.03
C ILE A 212 -20.57 -8.43 -10.57
N GLU A 213 -20.67 -8.59 -11.87
CA GLU A 213 -21.94 -8.95 -12.53
C GLU A 213 -21.90 -10.43 -12.89
N PHE A 214 -22.98 -11.14 -12.59
CA PHE A 214 -23.14 -12.56 -12.84
C PHE A 214 -24.08 -12.83 -13.98
N PHE A 215 -23.76 -13.85 -14.78
CA PHE A 215 -24.70 -14.51 -15.68
C PHE A 215 -24.79 -16.00 -15.29
N GLY A 216 -25.82 -16.35 -14.55
CA GLY A 216 -25.92 -17.67 -13.91
C GLY A 216 -24.80 -17.89 -12.88
N ASP A 217 -23.99 -18.94 -13.07
CA ASP A 217 -22.86 -19.27 -12.19
C ASP A 217 -21.50 -18.82 -12.78
N GLU A 218 -21.50 -17.80 -13.63
CA GLU A 218 -20.29 -17.24 -14.24
C GLU A 218 -20.20 -15.74 -13.96
N ILE A 219 -19.00 -15.24 -13.68
CA ILE A 219 -18.72 -13.79 -13.62
C ILE A 219 -18.64 -13.25 -15.04
N ASP A 220 -19.66 -12.48 -15.46
CA ASP A 220 -19.79 -11.91 -16.79
C ASP A 220 -19.00 -10.61 -16.96
N ALA A 221 -19.04 -9.75 -15.96
CA ALA A 221 -18.31 -8.47 -15.99
C ALA A 221 -17.75 -8.07 -14.64
N LEU A 222 -16.65 -7.30 -14.70
CA LEU A 222 -16.03 -6.63 -13.54
C LEU A 222 -15.82 -5.16 -13.89
N SER A 223 -16.27 -4.26 -13.03
CA SER A 223 -16.09 -2.82 -13.20
C SER A 223 -15.74 -2.14 -11.88
N LEU A 224 -14.99 -1.04 -11.97
CA LEU A 224 -14.76 -0.16 -10.82
C LEU A 224 -15.92 0.85 -10.77
N ILE A 225 -16.44 1.06 -9.59
CA ILE A 225 -17.53 2.00 -9.34
C ILE A 225 -17.16 2.94 -8.19
N ASP A 226 -17.72 4.14 -8.22
CA ASP A 226 -17.70 5.04 -7.08
C ASP A 226 -18.75 4.53 -6.06
N PRO A 227 -18.39 4.31 -4.79
CA PRO A 227 -19.31 3.83 -3.77
C PRO A 227 -20.36 4.86 -3.33
N VAL A 228 -20.25 6.15 -3.71
CA VAL A 228 -21.17 7.23 -3.34
C VAL A 228 -22.48 7.16 -4.10
#